data_402532713bc1c041937eccc6dedb2369
#
_entry.id   402532713bc1c041937eccc6dedb2369
#
_cell.length_a   1.000
_cell.length_b   1.000
_cell.length_c   1.000
_cell.angle_alpha   90.00
_cell.angle_beta   90.00
_cell.angle_gamma   90.00
#
_symmetry.space_group_name_H-M   'P 1'
#
loop_
_entity.id
_entity.type
_entity.pdbx_description
1 polymer ?
#
loop_
_entity_poly.entity_id
_entity_poly.type
_entity_poly.pdbx_seq_one_letter_code
_entity_poly.pdbx_strand_id
1 'polypeptide(L)' 'MTECERKEIIKSIALGMSFEDVAEIYEMSADDVNVFYKEHKSEIDEEREFQKMKWGV' A
#
# COMPACT_ATOMS: atom_id res chain seq x y z
N MET A 1 5.34 10.03 -9.56
CA MET A 1 4.53 9.74 -8.36
C MET A 1 4.90 10.72 -7.26
N THR A 2 3.92 11.36 -6.65
CA THR A 2 4.17 12.28 -5.54
C THR A 2 4.33 11.49 -4.24
N GLU A 3 4.89 12.15 -3.23
CA GLU A 3 5.03 11.53 -1.92
C GLU A 3 3.67 11.20 -1.31
N CYS A 4 2.68 12.05 -1.51
CA CYS A 4 1.32 11.81 -1.03
C CYS A 4 0.72 10.55 -1.66
N GLU A 5 0.88 10.39 -2.96
CA GLU A 5 0.38 9.20 -3.66
C GLU A 5 1.09 7.94 -3.16
N ARG A 6 2.40 8.02 -2.95
CA ARG A 6 3.18 6.91 -2.43
C ARG A 6 2.64 6.45 -1.08
N LYS A 7 2.41 7.40 -0.18
CA LYS A 7 1.88 7.09 1.15
C LYS A 7 0.47 6.51 1.08
N GLU A 8 -0.36 7.02 0.18
CA GLU A 8 -1.72 6.49 -0.01
C GLU A 8 -1.70 5.05 -0.50
N ILE A 9 -0.81 4.74 -1.44
CA ILE A 9 -0.69 3.38 -1.96
C ILE A 9 -0.22 2.43 -0.85
N ILE A 10 0.78 2.84 -0.09
CA ILE A 10 1.29 2.06 1.05
C ILE A 10 0.16 1.78 2.03
N LYS A 11 -0.61 2.79 2.38
CA LYS A 11 -1.72 2.66 3.31
C LYS A 11 -2.79 1.72 2.78
N SER A 12 -3.14 1.85 1.51
CA SER A 12 -4.14 0.99 0.88
C SER A 12 -3.74 -0.48 0.92
N ILE A 13 -2.48 -0.76 0.58
CA ILE A 13 -1.97 -2.12 0.62
C ILE A 13 -1.94 -2.65 2.06
N ALA A 14 -1.52 -1.81 3.00
CA ALA A 14 -1.46 -2.19 4.41
C ALA A 14 -2.85 -2.52 4.98
N LEU A 15 -3.89 -1.87 4.47
CA LEU A 15 -5.26 -2.14 4.88
C LEU A 15 -5.84 -3.42 4.27
N GLY A 16 -5.09 -4.07 3.38
CA GLY A 16 -5.51 -5.33 2.79
C GLY A 16 -6.16 -5.23 1.43
N MET A 17 -6.08 -4.08 0.79
CA MET A 17 -6.61 -3.92 -0.56
C MET A 17 -5.82 -4.78 -1.53
N SER A 18 -6.52 -5.40 -2.49
CA SER A 18 -5.86 -6.25 -3.47
C SER A 18 -5.02 -5.41 -4.44
N PHE A 19 -4.00 -6.03 -5.04
CA PHE A 19 -3.15 -5.34 -6.00
C PHE A 19 -3.94 -4.89 -7.22
N GLU A 20 -4.94 -5.68 -7.63
CA GLU A 20 -5.80 -5.33 -8.76
C GLU A 20 -6.59 -4.05 -8.47
N ASP A 21 -7.14 -3.94 -7.27
CA ASP A 21 -7.89 -2.76 -6.85
C ASP A 21 -6.98 -1.54 -6.78
N VAL A 22 -5.79 -1.68 -6.22
CA VAL A 22 -4.81 -0.60 -6.14
C VAL A 22 -4.42 -0.15 -7.55
N ALA A 23 -4.16 -1.10 -8.43
CA ALA A 23 -3.81 -0.78 -9.82
C ALA A 23 -4.89 0.03 -10.50
N GLU A 24 -6.15 -0.35 -10.30
CA GLU A 24 -7.28 0.35 -10.89
C GLU A 24 -7.44 1.76 -10.34
N ILE A 25 -7.40 1.90 -9.03
CA ILE A 25 -7.61 3.19 -8.37
C ILE A 25 -6.52 4.20 -8.74
N TYR A 26 -5.27 3.76 -8.79
CA TYR A 26 -4.13 4.64 -9.02
C TYR A 26 -3.62 4.59 -10.46
N GLU A 27 -4.38 3.99 -11.36
CA GLU A 27 -4.05 3.89 -12.78
C GLU A 27 -2.67 3.29 -13.04
N MET A 28 -2.40 2.19 -12.36
CA MET A 28 -1.14 1.45 -12.47
C MET A 28 -1.41 0.06 -13.05
N SER A 29 -0.38 -0.59 -13.58
CA SER A 29 -0.49 -1.99 -13.94
C SER A 29 -0.31 -2.86 -12.69
N ALA A 30 -0.79 -4.10 -12.74
CA ALA A 30 -0.61 -5.05 -11.65
C ALA A 30 0.89 -5.29 -11.39
N ASP A 31 1.69 -5.32 -12.43
CA ASP A 31 3.14 -5.47 -12.31
C ASP A 31 3.77 -4.30 -11.57
N ASP A 32 3.32 -3.09 -11.89
CA ASP A 32 3.81 -1.88 -11.21
C ASP A 32 3.48 -1.92 -9.72
N VAL A 33 2.29 -2.36 -9.36
CA VAL A 33 1.89 -2.49 -7.96
C VAL A 33 2.75 -3.54 -7.26
N ASN A 34 3.04 -4.66 -7.94
CA ASN A 34 3.87 -5.70 -7.38
C ASN A 34 5.31 -5.21 -7.12
N VAL A 35 5.88 -4.48 -8.07
CA VAL A 35 7.21 -3.88 -7.91
C VAL A 35 7.20 -2.89 -6.75
N PHE A 36 6.17 -2.05 -6.70
CA PHE A 36 6.01 -1.08 -5.62
C PHE A 36 5.96 -1.78 -4.26
N TYR A 37 5.19 -2.85 -4.17
CA TYR A 37 5.07 -3.61 -2.93
C TYR A 37 6.43 -4.14 -2.47
N LYS A 38 7.20 -4.70 -3.38
CA LYS A 38 8.52 -5.24 -3.05
C LYS A 38 9.49 -4.15 -2.61
N GLU A 39 9.47 -3.01 -3.29
CA GLU A 39 10.35 -1.89 -2.97
C GLU A 39 10.02 -1.23 -1.64
N HIS A 40 8.75 -1.21 -1.27
CA HIS A 40 8.27 -0.52 -0.07
C HIS A 40 7.74 -1.47 1.00
N LYS A 41 8.15 -2.72 0.96
CA LYS A 41 7.64 -3.74 1.88
C LYS A 41 7.82 -3.35 3.35
N SER A 42 8.97 -2.81 3.70
CA SER A 42 9.24 -2.39 5.09
C SER A 42 8.26 -1.31 5.54
N GLU A 43 8.01 -0.33 4.68
CA GLU A 43 7.06 0.74 4.99
C GLU A 43 5.64 0.20 5.09
N ILE A 44 5.28 -0.73 4.23
CA ILE A 44 3.95 -1.35 4.24
C ILE A 44 3.76 -2.16 5.53
N ASP A 45 4.77 -2.91 5.94
CA ASP A 45 4.71 -3.69 7.17
C ASP A 45 4.58 -2.78 8.38
N GLU A 46 5.32 -1.68 8.42
CA GLU A 46 5.21 -0.69 9.49
C GLU A 46 3.83 -0.08 9.55
N GLU A 47 3.27 0.27 8.41
CA GLU A 47 1.92 0.84 8.35
C GLU A 47 0.88 -0.16 8.80
N ARG A 48 1.05 -1.44 8.45
CA ARG A 48 0.14 -2.50 8.88
C ARG A 48 0.15 -2.64 10.40
N GLU A 49 1.34 -2.62 11.00
CA GLU A 49 1.47 -2.68 12.46
C GLU A 49 0.82 -1.46 13.13
N PHE A 50 1.02 -0.29 12.55
CA PHE A 50 0.42 0.94 13.04
C PHE A 50 -1.11 0.86 12.99
N GLN A 51 -1.66 0.33 11.91
CA GLN A 51 -3.11 0.18 11.77
C GLN A 51 -3.68 -0.78 12.83
N LYS A 52 -2.99 -1.87 13.10
CA LYS A 52 -3.40 -2.80 14.15
C LYS A 52 -3.48 -2.11 15.50
N MET A 53 -2.47 -1.34 15.84
CA MET A 53 -2.43 -0.62 17.11
C MET A 53 -3.53 0.43 17.19
N LYS A 54 -3.73 1.14 16.09
CA LYS A 54 -4.72 2.21 16.01
C LYS A 54 -6.14 1.71 16.22
N TRP A 55 -6.46 0.55 15.69
CA TRP A 55 -7.82 0.00 15.77
C TRP A 55 -8.06 -0.82 17.03
N GLY A 56 -7.10 -0.88 17.94
CA GLY A 56 -7.29 -1.43 19.25
C GLY A 56 -7.55 -2.94 19.31
N VAL A 57 -7.00 -3.64 18.40
CA VAL A 57 -7.23 -5.08 18.31
C VAL A 57 -6.19 -5.84 19.11
#